data_497188919f196be5acd2440b8918e42f
#
_entry.id   497188919f196be5acd2440b8918e42f
#
_cell.length_a   1.000
_cell.length_b   1.000
_cell.length_c   1.000
_cell.angle_alpha   90.00
_cell.angle_beta   90.00
_cell.angle_gamma   90.00
#
_symmetry.space_group_name_H-M   'P 1'
#
loop_
_entity.id
_entity.type
_entity.pdbx_description
1 polymer ?
#
loop_
_entity_poly.entity_id
_entity_poly.type
_entity_poly.pdbx_seq_one_letter_code
_entity_poly.pdbx_strand_id
1 'polypeptide(L)'
;MACQQHNPANTLVSTTPNDYSPPALTEQNKKIVVDFYEGVFSKHQVQIYSDRYIGTQYIQHNPYVADGKAPFVNYFTQYFKEHPDAKNTIKRVVAEGDLVVLHVHSTQNAQDRGEAVVDIFRVEQGKIVEHWDVIQSIPAEYANRNTMF
;
A
#
# COMPACT_ATOMS: atom_id res chain seq x y z
N MET A 1 -30.92 -62.64 -2.23
CA MET A 1 -30.20 -61.59 -3.07
C MET A 1 -30.43 -60.28 -2.44
N ALA A 2 -29.40 -59.73 -1.75
CA ALA A 2 -29.46 -58.43 -1.08
C ALA A 2 -28.74 -57.44 -1.95
N CYS A 3 -29.44 -56.38 -2.42
CA CYS A 3 -28.87 -55.26 -3.10
C CYS A 3 -28.23 -54.32 -2.07
N GLN A 4 -26.91 -54.18 -2.11
CA GLN A 4 -26.18 -53.13 -1.40
C GLN A 4 -26.32 -51.82 -2.17
N GLN A 5 -26.91 -50.80 -1.53
CA GLN A 5 -26.92 -49.43 -2.02
C GLN A 5 -25.58 -48.78 -1.67
N HIS A 6 -24.85 -48.39 -2.70
CA HIS A 6 -23.67 -47.50 -2.55
C HIS A 6 -24.14 -46.07 -2.29
N ASN A 7 -23.74 -45.53 -1.14
CA ASN A 7 -23.93 -44.13 -0.79
C ASN A 7 -22.68 -43.36 -1.25
N PRO A 8 -22.78 -42.39 -2.18
CA PRO A 8 -21.63 -41.58 -2.53
C PRO A 8 -21.32 -40.58 -1.39
N ALA A 9 -20.12 -40.70 -0.87
CA ALA A 9 -19.60 -39.77 0.11
C ALA A 9 -19.65 -38.32 -0.43
N ASN A 10 -20.45 -37.50 0.23
CA ASN A 10 -20.56 -36.08 -0.01
C ASN A 10 -19.26 -35.40 0.48
N THR A 11 -18.32 -35.19 -0.43
CA THR A 11 -17.11 -34.44 -0.14
C THR A 11 -17.50 -32.96 0.00
N LEU A 12 -17.73 -32.50 1.24
CA LEU A 12 -17.87 -31.12 1.54
C LEU A 12 -16.57 -30.42 1.19
N VAL A 13 -16.57 -29.63 0.11
CA VAL A 13 -15.53 -28.70 -0.18
C VAL A 13 -15.55 -27.66 0.96
N SER A 14 -14.59 -27.77 1.85
CA SER A 14 -14.34 -26.76 2.89
C SER A 14 -13.88 -25.49 2.19
N THR A 15 -14.83 -24.62 1.86
CA THR A 15 -14.53 -23.23 1.62
C THR A 15 -14.20 -22.63 2.98
N THR A 16 -12.92 -22.48 3.29
CA THR A 16 -12.50 -21.71 4.47
C THR A 16 -12.98 -20.27 4.27
N PRO A 17 -13.87 -19.79 5.13
CA PRO A 17 -14.30 -18.39 5.07
C PRO A 17 -13.19 -17.53 5.67
N ASN A 18 -12.85 -16.46 4.96
CA ASN A 18 -12.16 -15.28 5.48
C ASN A 18 -11.10 -15.56 6.55
N ASP A 19 -9.88 -15.52 6.13
CA ASP A 19 -8.74 -15.39 7.04
C ASP A 19 -8.86 -14.04 7.74
N TYR A 20 -9.68 -13.98 8.79
CA TYR A 20 -9.84 -12.81 9.66
C TYR A 20 -8.53 -12.66 10.43
N SER A 21 -7.63 -11.86 9.88
CA SER A 21 -6.39 -11.53 10.57
C SER A 21 -6.71 -10.94 11.95
N PRO A 22 -6.06 -11.43 13.01
CA PRO A 22 -6.29 -10.89 14.35
C PRO A 22 -6.10 -9.36 14.35
N PRO A 23 -6.89 -8.60 15.11
CA PRO A 23 -6.75 -7.13 15.20
C PRO A 23 -5.32 -6.67 15.51
N ALA A 24 -4.56 -7.46 16.28
CA ALA A 24 -3.17 -7.19 16.58
C ALA A 24 -2.26 -7.23 15.34
N LEU A 25 -2.50 -8.15 14.41
CA LEU A 25 -1.73 -8.24 13.15
C LEU A 25 -2.07 -7.07 12.21
N THR A 26 -3.34 -6.71 12.10
CA THR A 26 -3.78 -5.54 11.34
C THR A 26 -3.14 -4.25 11.85
N GLU A 27 -3.10 -4.03 13.16
CA GLU A 27 -2.43 -2.87 13.76
C GLU A 27 -0.89 -2.90 13.58
N GLN A 28 -0.29 -4.08 13.57
CA GLN A 28 1.13 -4.23 13.26
C GLN A 28 1.41 -3.88 11.79
N ASN A 29 0.61 -4.38 10.85
CA ASN A 29 0.73 -4.08 9.42
C ASN A 29 0.59 -2.58 9.16
N LYS A 30 -0.38 -1.93 9.82
CA LYS A 30 -0.57 -0.49 9.78
C LYS A 30 0.68 0.28 10.22
N LYS A 31 1.30 -0.11 11.34
CA LYS A 31 2.55 0.51 11.82
C LYS A 31 3.71 0.34 10.84
N ILE A 32 3.85 -0.84 10.25
CA ILE A 32 4.88 -1.14 9.24
C ILE A 32 4.75 -0.19 8.05
N VAL A 33 3.55 -0.07 7.50
CA VAL A 33 3.31 0.75 6.31
C VAL A 33 3.46 2.24 6.62
N VAL A 34 2.96 2.72 7.76
CA VAL A 34 3.11 4.12 8.15
C VAL A 34 4.58 4.48 8.36
N ASP A 35 5.36 3.67 9.09
CA ASP A 35 6.79 3.94 9.31
C ASP A 35 7.59 3.87 8.00
N PHE A 36 7.29 2.89 7.13
CA PHE A 36 7.85 2.83 5.79
C PHE A 36 7.56 4.11 5.00
N TYR A 37 6.30 4.51 4.95
CA TYR A 37 5.86 5.65 4.17
C TYR A 37 6.50 6.98 4.63
N GLU A 38 6.48 7.23 5.93
CA GLU A 38 7.12 8.41 6.52
C GLU A 38 8.64 8.41 6.30
N GLY A 39 9.26 7.23 6.42
CA GLY A 39 10.70 7.07 6.21
C GLY A 39 11.14 7.37 4.78
N VAL A 40 10.39 6.85 3.82
CA VAL A 40 10.68 7.04 2.38
C VAL A 40 10.27 8.43 1.92
N PHE A 41 9.01 8.84 2.15
CA PHE A 41 8.39 9.97 1.46
C PHE A 41 8.39 11.28 2.27
N SER A 42 8.69 11.23 3.57
CA SER A 42 8.80 12.43 4.40
C SER A 42 10.24 12.70 4.85
N LYS A 43 11.02 11.65 5.11
CA LYS A 43 12.43 11.76 5.53
C LYS A 43 13.41 11.57 4.37
N HIS A 44 12.95 11.16 3.19
CA HIS A 44 13.71 10.84 1.98
C HIS A 44 14.81 9.77 2.21
N GLN A 45 14.63 8.90 3.21
CA GLN A 45 15.56 7.82 3.53
C GLN A 45 15.19 6.53 2.78
N VAL A 46 15.11 6.65 1.45
CA VAL A 46 14.55 5.63 0.56
C VAL A 46 15.19 4.27 0.76
N GLN A 47 16.52 4.18 0.68
CA GLN A 47 17.25 2.91 0.79
C GLN A 47 17.02 2.24 2.15
N ILE A 48 17.14 3.01 3.25
CA ILE A 48 17.07 2.48 4.61
C ILE A 48 15.71 1.85 4.89
N TYR A 49 14.63 2.55 4.56
CA TYR A 49 13.27 2.08 4.84
C TYR A 49 12.82 1.01 3.85
N SER A 50 13.29 1.06 2.60
CA SER A 50 13.06 -0.02 1.63
C SER A 50 13.74 -1.33 2.05
N ASP A 51 14.96 -1.29 2.54
CA ASP A 51 15.66 -2.48 3.03
C ASP A 51 15.00 -3.07 4.28
N ARG A 52 14.46 -2.21 5.13
CA ARG A 52 13.77 -2.63 6.35
C ARG A 52 12.43 -3.30 6.06
N TYR A 53 11.64 -2.75 5.13
CA TYR A 53 10.23 -3.09 4.99
C TYR A 53 9.83 -3.77 3.69
N ILE A 54 10.48 -3.51 2.56
CA ILE A 54 10.15 -4.19 1.30
C ILE A 54 10.69 -5.62 1.32
N GLY A 55 9.82 -6.57 0.95
CA GLY A 55 10.16 -7.99 0.86
C GLY A 55 11.10 -8.32 -0.30
N THR A 56 11.43 -9.59 -0.41
CA THR A 56 12.18 -10.12 -1.57
C THR A 56 11.35 -10.07 -2.85
N GLN A 57 10.04 -10.26 -2.73
CA GLN A 57 9.06 -9.99 -3.76
C GLN A 57 8.41 -8.64 -3.47
N TYR A 58 8.25 -7.81 -4.49
CA TYR A 58 7.50 -6.57 -4.45
C TYR A 58 6.82 -6.37 -5.79
N ILE A 59 5.51 -6.62 -5.82
CA ILE A 59 4.68 -6.49 -7.01
C ILE A 59 4.17 -5.06 -7.08
N GLN A 60 4.38 -4.41 -8.22
CA GLN A 60 4.02 -3.01 -8.43
C GLN A 60 2.88 -2.89 -9.44
N HIS A 61 1.79 -2.22 -9.06
CA HIS A 61 0.65 -1.99 -9.96
C HIS A 61 0.59 -0.55 -10.50
N ASN A 62 1.48 0.34 -10.06
CA ASN A 62 1.64 1.63 -10.74
C ASN A 62 2.29 1.40 -12.11
N PRO A 63 1.63 1.80 -13.23
CA PRO A 63 2.11 1.49 -14.58
C PRO A 63 3.44 2.14 -14.95
N TYR A 64 3.91 3.08 -14.16
CA TYR A 64 5.17 3.81 -14.40
C TYR A 64 6.35 3.29 -13.57
N VAL A 65 6.14 2.34 -12.68
CA VAL A 65 7.17 1.79 -11.80
C VAL A 65 7.29 0.28 -12.00
N ALA A 66 8.49 -0.21 -12.27
CA ALA A 66 8.72 -1.64 -12.46
C ALA A 66 8.67 -2.42 -11.14
N ASP A 67 8.40 -3.73 -11.22
CA ASP A 67 8.44 -4.65 -10.09
C ASP A 67 9.80 -4.69 -9.40
N GLY A 68 9.77 -4.96 -8.10
CA GLY A 68 10.94 -5.19 -7.27
C GLY A 68 11.44 -3.96 -6.52
N LYS A 69 12.19 -4.22 -5.46
CA LYS A 69 12.74 -3.19 -4.57
C LYS A 69 13.73 -2.27 -5.27
N ALA A 70 14.61 -2.79 -6.12
CA ALA A 70 15.67 -2.00 -6.75
C ALA A 70 15.13 -0.89 -7.68
N PRO A 71 14.16 -1.14 -8.58
CA PRO A 71 13.53 -0.09 -9.37
C PRO A 71 12.87 1.00 -8.51
N PHE A 72 12.15 0.60 -7.45
CA PHE A 72 11.54 1.53 -6.49
C PHE A 72 12.59 2.45 -5.85
N VAL A 73 13.66 1.88 -5.31
CA VAL A 73 14.74 2.63 -4.66
C VAL A 73 15.42 3.59 -5.63
N ASN A 74 15.74 3.13 -6.84
CA ASN A 74 16.38 3.96 -7.86
C ASN A 74 15.51 5.15 -8.26
N TYR A 75 14.21 4.88 -8.52
CA TYR A 75 13.27 5.91 -8.92
C TYR A 75 13.12 7.01 -7.84
N PHE A 76 12.79 6.63 -6.60
CA PHE A 76 12.53 7.61 -5.55
C PHE A 76 13.81 8.29 -5.03
N THR A 77 14.97 7.63 -5.10
CA THR A 77 16.25 8.26 -4.80
C THR A 77 16.55 9.40 -5.79
N GLN A 78 16.30 9.17 -7.07
CA GLN A 78 16.47 10.21 -8.09
C GLN A 78 15.41 11.30 -7.96
N TYR A 79 14.15 10.94 -7.77
CA TYR A 79 13.05 11.87 -7.59
C TYR A 79 13.32 12.88 -6.46
N PHE A 80 13.76 12.43 -5.28
CA PHE A 80 14.03 13.33 -4.15
C PHE A 80 15.31 14.15 -4.30
N LYS A 81 16.24 13.77 -5.16
CA LYS A 81 17.35 14.64 -5.57
C LYS A 81 16.87 15.82 -6.42
N GLU A 82 15.93 15.57 -7.32
CA GLU A 82 15.34 16.56 -8.21
C GLU A 82 14.30 17.43 -7.50
N HIS A 83 13.62 16.88 -6.48
CA HIS A 83 12.57 17.51 -5.71
C HIS A 83 12.86 17.43 -4.19
N PRO A 84 13.90 18.14 -3.70
CA PRO A 84 14.32 18.05 -2.29
C PRO A 84 13.26 18.57 -1.31
N ASP A 85 12.34 19.43 -1.77
CA ASP A 85 11.24 19.98 -0.99
C ASP A 85 9.94 19.19 -1.12
N ALA A 86 9.97 18.06 -1.83
CA ALA A 86 8.80 17.19 -1.98
C ALA A 86 8.34 16.67 -0.61
N LYS A 87 7.03 16.65 -0.41
CA LYS A 87 6.43 16.24 0.86
C LYS A 87 5.17 15.44 0.65
N ASN A 88 5.10 14.31 1.32
CA ASN A 88 3.89 13.49 1.39
C ASN A 88 3.33 13.54 2.81
N THR A 89 2.07 13.90 2.93
CA THR A 89 1.38 14.01 4.22
C THR A 89 0.24 13.01 4.29
N ILE A 90 0.36 12.01 5.16
CA ILE A 90 -0.71 11.04 5.41
C ILE A 90 -1.90 11.76 6.08
N LYS A 91 -3.07 11.66 5.47
CA LYS A 91 -4.32 12.25 5.97
C LYS A 91 -5.20 11.21 6.66
N ARG A 92 -5.23 9.99 6.14
CA ARG A 92 -6.01 8.87 6.71
C ARG A 92 -5.26 7.58 6.51
N VAL A 93 -5.48 6.66 7.45
CA VAL A 93 -4.99 5.27 7.38
C VAL A 93 -6.16 4.35 7.67
N VAL A 94 -6.39 3.39 6.80
CA VAL A 94 -7.36 2.30 7.00
C VAL A 94 -6.62 0.99 6.82
N ALA A 95 -6.86 0.02 7.69
CA ALA A 95 -6.24 -1.29 7.58
C ALA A 95 -7.27 -2.39 7.80
N GLU A 96 -7.21 -3.43 6.98
CA GLU A 96 -8.02 -4.63 7.09
C GLU A 96 -7.20 -5.85 6.66
N GLY A 97 -7.05 -6.80 7.57
CA GLY A 97 -6.25 -8.00 7.30
C GLY A 97 -4.79 -7.66 6.99
N ASP A 98 -4.35 -8.06 5.82
CA ASP A 98 -3.02 -7.80 5.29
C ASP A 98 -2.91 -6.52 4.45
N LEU A 99 -4.03 -5.81 4.23
CA LEU A 99 -4.08 -4.57 3.45
C LEU A 99 -4.03 -3.34 4.35
N VAL A 100 -3.26 -2.35 3.92
CA VAL A 100 -3.19 -1.01 4.52
C VAL A 100 -3.36 0.04 3.43
N VAL A 101 -4.32 0.93 3.64
CA VAL A 101 -4.66 2.02 2.71
C VAL A 101 -4.27 3.34 3.34
N LEU A 102 -3.51 4.13 2.61
CA LEU A 102 -3.15 5.51 2.96
C LEU A 102 -3.86 6.48 2.03
N HIS A 103 -4.48 7.51 2.59
CA HIS A 103 -4.92 8.68 1.84
C HIS A 103 -3.94 9.81 2.11
N VAL A 104 -3.30 10.31 1.07
CA VAL A 104 -2.11 11.16 1.17
C VAL A 104 -2.27 12.44 0.36
N HIS A 105 -1.73 13.54 0.87
CA HIS A 105 -1.45 14.75 0.11
C HIS A 105 0.03 14.75 -0.29
N SER A 106 0.30 14.64 -1.58
CA SER A 106 1.65 14.70 -2.17
C SER A 106 1.86 16.07 -2.81
N THR A 107 3.01 16.69 -2.53
CA THR A 107 3.43 17.99 -3.13
C THR A 107 4.89 17.94 -3.49
N GLN A 108 5.29 18.61 -4.58
CA GLN A 108 6.70 18.74 -4.98
C GLN A 108 7.42 19.88 -4.28
N ASN A 109 6.68 20.90 -3.87
CA ASN A 109 7.21 22.08 -3.14
C ASN A 109 6.04 22.84 -2.46
N ALA A 110 6.35 23.92 -1.75
CA ALA A 110 5.37 24.70 -0.98
C ALA A 110 4.32 25.45 -1.85
N GLN A 111 4.60 25.68 -3.12
CA GLN A 111 3.70 26.37 -4.06
C GLN A 111 2.84 25.41 -4.86
N ASP A 112 3.18 24.13 -4.82
CA ASP A 112 2.43 23.07 -5.51
C ASP A 112 1.12 22.78 -4.76
N ARG A 113 0.01 22.73 -5.51
CA ARG A 113 -1.26 22.23 -4.96
C ARG A 113 -1.19 20.75 -4.68
N GLY A 114 -0.40 20.04 -5.47
CA GLY A 114 -0.13 18.64 -5.31
C GLY A 114 -1.23 17.71 -5.83
N GLU A 115 -1.23 16.53 -5.28
CA GLU A 115 -2.07 15.42 -5.67
C GLU A 115 -2.69 14.74 -4.44
N ALA A 116 -3.91 14.30 -4.59
CA ALA A 116 -4.52 13.33 -3.69
C ALA A 116 -4.14 11.94 -4.17
N VAL A 117 -3.49 11.19 -3.31
CA VAL A 117 -3.02 9.83 -3.60
C VAL A 117 -3.72 8.85 -2.66
N VAL A 118 -4.18 7.75 -3.20
CA VAL A 118 -4.61 6.58 -2.42
C VAL A 118 -3.61 5.47 -2.69
N ASP A 119 -2.75 5.20 -1.72
CA ASP A 119 -1.80 4.08 -1.77
C ASP A 119 -2.39 2.88 -1.03
N ILE A 120 -2.28 1.71 -1.61
CA ILE A 120 -2.69 0.44 -1.01
C ILE A 120 -1.47 -0.46 -0.94
N PHE A 121 -1.17 -0.97 0.23
CA PHE A 121 -0.06 -1.90 0.47
C PHE A 121 -0.58 -3.22 0.99
N ARG A 122 -0.02 -4.33 0.51
CA ARG A 122 -0.19 -5.64 1.12
C ARG A 122 1.06 -6.02 1.90
N VAL A 123 0.84 -6.47 3.13
CA VAL A 123 1.90 -6.88 4.06
C VAL A 123 1.81 -8.37 4.32
N GLU A 124 2.91 -9.08 4.11
CA GLU A 124 3.03 -10.51 4.37
C GLU A 124 4.28 -10.77 5.22
N GLN A 125 4.12 -11.48 6.33
CA GLN A 125 5.21 -11.81 7.27
C GLN A 125 6.06 -10.60 7.70
N GLY A 126 5.39 -9.45 7.92
CA GLY A 126 6.06 -8.21 8.35
C GLY A 126 6.81 -7.46 7.25
N LYS A 127 6.57 -7.81 5.98
CA LYS A 127 7.14 -7.16 4.80
C LYS A 127 6.07 -6.68 3.85
N ILE A 128 6.30 -5.54 3.22
CA ILE A 128 5.50 -5.02 2.13
C ILE A 128 5.87 -5.81 0.87
N VAL A 129 4.88 -6.46 0.27
CA VAL A 129 5.08 -7.37 -0.87
C VAL A 129 4.34 -6.94 -2.13
N GLU A 130 3.41 -5.97 -2.00
CA GLU A 130 2.59 -5.53 -3.13
C GLU A 130 2.06 -4.11 -2.91
N HIS A 131 1.90 -3.35 -3.99
CA HIS A 131 1.46 -1.95 -3.95
C HIS A 131 0.60 -1.58 -5.15
N TRP A 132 -0.47 -0.84 -4.87
CA TRP A 132 -1.34 -0.14 -5.84
C TRP A 132 -1.44 1.32 -5.45
N ASP A 133 -1.67 2.18 -6.42
CA ASP A 133 -2.02 3.57 -6.17
C ASP A 133 -3.09 4.11 -7.14
N VAL A 134 -3.76 5.16 -6.68
CA VAL A 134 -4.62 6.00 -7.50
C VAL A 134 -4.27 7.44 -7.22
N ILE A 135 -3.93 8.18 -8.27
CA ILE A 135 -3.43 9.56 -8.17
C ILE A 135 -4.41 10.49 -8.86
N GLN A 136 -4.80 11.56 -8.16
CA GLN A 136 -5.63 12.62 -8.71
C GLN A 136 -5.03 13.99 -8.41
N SER A 137 -4.71 14.75 -9.44
CA SER A 137 -4.22 16.13 -9.30
C SER A 137 -5.27 17.05 -8.69
N ILE A 138 -4.84 17.93 -7.79
CA ILE A 138 -5.71 18.90 -7.13
C ILE A 138 -5.99 20.06 -8.12
N PRO A 139 -7.25 20.27 -8.53
CA PRO A 139 -7.59 21.27 -9.54
C PRO A 139 -7.41 22.71 -9.01
N ALA A 140 -7.32 23.67 -9.92
CA ALA A 140 -7.29 25.10 -9.54
C ALA A 140 -8.68 25.62 -9.14
N GLU A 141 -9.71 25.05 -9.74
CA GLU A 141 -11.11 25.46 -9.52
C GLU A 141 -11.92 24.27 -8.97
N TYR A 142 -12.83 24.56 -8.04
CA TYR A 142 -13.62 23.58 -7.32
C TYR A 142 -15.11 23.82 -7.55
N ALA A 143 -15.86 22.75 -7.77
CA ALA A 143 -17.33 22.79 -7.81
C ALA A 143 -17.97 22.93 -6.40
N ASN A 144 -17.20 22.70 -5.34
CA ASN A 144 -17.62 22.80 -3.95
C ASN A 144 -16.51 23.46 -3.11
N ARG A 145 -16.72 23.66 -1.80
CA ARG A 145 -15.75 24.28 -0.90
C ARG A 145 -14.99 23.27 -0.01
N ASN A 146 -15.14 22.00 -0.27
CA ASN A 146 -14.45 20.96 0.51
C ASN A 146 -13.03 20.76 -0.01
N THR A 147 -12.12 20.35 0.88
CA THR A 147 -10.81 19.85 0.45
C THR A 147 -10.95 18.42 -0.09
N MET A 148 -9.94 17.92 -0.80
CA MET A 148 -9.88 16.51 -1.21
C MET A 148 -9.45 15.59 -0.05
N PHE A 149 -9.28 16.13 1.18
CA PHE A 149 -8.74 15.42 2.35
C PHE A 149 -9.63 15.55 3.57
#